data_33ec7b8843262a29274ffc1e2fd6d050
#
_entry.id   33ec7b8843262a29274ffc1e2fd6d050
#
_cell.length_a   1.000
_cell.length_b   1.000
_cell.length_c   1.000
_cell.angle_alpha   90.00
_cell.angle_beta   90.00
_cell.angle_gamma   90.00
#
_symmetry.space_group_name_H-M   'P 1'
#
loop_
_entity.id
_entity.type
_entity.pdbx_description
1 polymer ?
#
loop_
_entity_poly.entity_id
_entity_poly.type
_entity_poly.pdbx_seq_one_letter_code
_entity_poly.pdbx_strand_id
1 'polypeptide(L)'
;MSTRRAKTRGFTLIEVLVALGIVALALLTGLRATAALSQMAQRQSDVMLAQLCAENELIRLRLARQMPGTGDQQLACEQGGQRFDVLLSTRPTPNPNFLRVEARIEKQGIPMLQLITVLGRY
;
A
#
# COMPACT_ATOMS: atom_id res chain seq x y z
N MET A 1 73.37 5.80 12.83
CA MET A 1 71.91 5.85 12.93
C MET A 1 71.36 5.51 11.55
N SER A 2 70.81 4.31 11.42
CA SER A 2 70.22 3.84 10.17
C SER A 2 68.75 4.25 10.17
N THR A 3 68.40 5.29 9.41
CA THR A 3 67.03 5.67 9.16
C THR A 3 66.41 4.66 8.20
N ARG A 4 65.61 3.73 8.74
CA ARG A 4 64.76 2.87 7.94
C ARG A 4 63.73 3.77 7.26
N ARG A 5 63.96 4.07 5.97
CA ARG A 5 62.90 4.63 5.11
C ARG A 5 61.77 3.62 5.03
N ALA A 6 60.66 3.97 5.67
CA ALA A 6 59.42 3.23 5.50
C ALA A 6 59.08 3.25 4.01
N LYS A 7 59.07 2.08 3.36
CA LYS A 7 58.70 1.90 1.97
C LYS A 7 57.20 2.17 1.90
N THR A 8 56.80 3.36 1.48
CA THR A 8 55.43 3.70 1.17
C THR A 8 55.03 2.93 -0.07
N ARG A 9 54.21 1.88 0.12
CA ARG A 9 53.58 1.16 -0.99
C ARG A 9 52.39 1.97 -1.46
N GLY A 10 52.42 2.43 -2.73
CA GLY A 10 51.29 3.00 -3.40
C GLY A 10 50.32 1.92 -3.83
N PHE A 11 49.05 2.30 -4.01
CA PHE A 11 48.03 1.40 -4.54
C PHE A 11 48.29 1.11 -6.04
N THR A 12 48.04 -0.12 -6.44
CA THR A 12 48.07 -0.48 -7.86
C THR A 12 46.80 -0.02 -8.56
N LEU A 13 46.90 0.21 -9.88
CA LEU A 13 45.72 0.61 -10.68
C LEU A 13 44.60 -0.43 -10.60
N ILE A 14 44.94 -1.71 -10.64
CA ILE A 14 43.94 -2.79 -10.56
C ILE A 14 43.27 -2.84 -9.21
N GLU A 15 43.99 -2.54 -8.13
CA GLU A 15 43.44 -2.48 -6.78
C GLU A 15 42.41 -1.37 -6.63
N VAL A 16 42.68 -0.20 -7.18
CA VAL A 16 41.75 0.93 -7.25
C VAL A 16 40.51 0.58 -8.08
N LEU A 17 40.66 -0.08 -9.21
CA LEU A 17 39.55 -0.51 -10.07
C LEU A 17 38.65 -1.53 -9.36
N VAL A 18 39.24 -2.49 -8.66
CA VAL A 18 38.48 -3.48 -7.87
C VAL A 18 37.72 -2.80 -6.74
N ALA A 19 38.37 -1.88 -6.02
CA ALA A 19 37.72 -1.12 -4.94
C ALA A 19 36.54 -0.29 -5.46
N LEU A 20 36.68 0.40 -6.58
CA LEU A 20 35.61 1.15 -7.22
C LEU A 20 34.47 0.24 -7.68
N GLY A 21 34.77 -0.95 -8.20
CA GLY A 21 33.78 -1.95 -8.57
C GLY A 21 32.94 -2.41 -7.40
N ILE A 22 33.57 -2.71 -6.27
CA ILE A 22 32.88 -3.12 -5.04
C ILE A 22 31.99 -2.00 -4.50
N VAL A 23 32.49 -0.77 -4.46
CA VAL A 23 31.69 0.40 -4.02
C VAL A 23 30.52 0.64 -4.94
N ALA A 24 30.68 0.53 -6.25
CA ALA A 24 29.61 0.68 -7.22
C ALA A 24 28.48 -0.37 -7.01
N LEU A 25 28.85 -1.63 -6.80
CA LEU A 25 27.89 -2.71 -6.50
C LEU A 25 27.16 -2.45 -5.18
N ALA A 26 27.87 -2.03 -4.14
CA ALA A 26 27.27 -1.71 -2.84
C ALA A 26 26.28 -0.55 -2.95
N LEU A 27 26.60 0.50 -3.69
CA LEU A 27 25.71 1.63 -3.92
C LEU A 27 24.46 1.24 -4.73
N LEU A 28 24.61 0.42 -5.75
CA LEU A 28 23.47 -0.07 -6.56
C LEU A 28 22.49 -0.89 -5.71
N THR A 29 22.99 -1.79 -4.87
CA THR A 29 22.14 -2.59 -3.98
C THR A 29 21.47 -1.72 -2.94
N GLY A 30 22.15 -0.74 -2.38
CA GLY A 30 21.58 0.22 -1.44
C GLY A 30 20.45 1.05 -2.06
N LEU A 31 20.63 1.56 -3.28
CA LEU A 31 19.60 2.31 -3.99
C LEU A 31 18.35 1.44 -4.28
N ARG A 32 18.53 0.20 -4.68
CA ARG A 32 17.41 -0.73 -4.93
C ARG A 32 16.64 -1.03 -3.65
N ALA A 33 17.33 -1.25 -2.55
CA ALA A 33 16.70 -1.47 -1.25
C ALA A 33 15.86 -0.26 -0.81
N THR A 34 16.40 0.94 -0.96
CA THR A 34 15.70 2.19 -0.62
C THR A 34 14.46 2.39 -1.49
N ALA A 35 14.55 2.13 -2.79
CA ALA A 35 13.42 2.22 -3.70
C ALA A 35 12.30 1.22 -3.32
N ALA A 36 12.67 -0.01 -2.97
CA ALA A 36 11.71 -1.03 -2.52
C ALA A 36 10.99 -0.60 -1.25
N LEU A 37 11.71 -0.08 -0.25
CA LEU A 37 11.11 0.44 0.99
C LEU A 37 10.17 1.61 0.73
N SER A 38 10.52 2.52 -0.15
CA SER A 38 9.67 3.65 -0.55
C SER A 38 8.36 3.17 -1.19
N GLN A 39 8.43 2.18 -2.08
CA GLN A 39 7.24 1.60 -2.69
C GLN A 39 6.35 0.89 -1.67
N MET A 40 6.93 0.17 -0.72
CA MET A 40 6.17 -0.48 0.37
C MET A 40 5.47 0.55 1.24
N ALA A 41 6.15 1.62 1.62
CA ALA A 41 5.56 2.71 2.41
C ALA A 41 4.39 3.37 1.68
N GLN A 42 4.53 3.62 0.38
CA GLN A 42 3.47 4.19 -0.45
C GLN A 42 2.26 3.25 -0.52
N ARG A 43 2.49 1.96 -0.72
CA ARG A 43 1.42 0.96 -0.74
C ARG A 43 0.68 0.86 0.59
N GLN A 44 1.40 0.91 1.70
CA GLN A 44 0.78 0.94 3.03
C GLN A 44 -0.09 2.18 3.23
N SER A 45 0.39 3.34 2.82
CA SER A 45 -0.38 4.59 2.88
C SER A 45 -1.66 4.48 2.05
N ASP A 46 -1.58 3.96 0.84
CA ASP A 46 -2.74 3.76 -0.05
C ASP A 46 -3.76 2.81 0.57
N VAL A 47 -3.32 1.72 1.18
CA VAL A 47 -4.22 0.75 1.86
C VAL A 47 -4.90 1.39 3.06
N MET A 48 -4.20 2.19 3.86
CA MET A 48 -4.81 2.91 4.99
C MET A 48 -5.88 3.90 4.52
N LEU A 49 -5.62 4.66 3.47
CA LEU A 49 -6.60 5.58 2.89
C LEU A 49 -7.80 4.83 2.30
N ALA A 50 -7.56 3.71 1.64
CA ALA A 50 -8.61 2.83 1.13
C ALA A 50 -9.49 2.30 2.26
N GLN A 51 -8.90 1.92 3.39
CA GLN A 51 -9.63 1.48 4.58
C GLN A 51 -10.54 2.57 5.11
N LEU A 52 -10.06 3.81 5.21
CA LEU A 52 -10.89 4.94 5.61
C LEU A 52 -12.08 5.13 4.67
N CYS A 53 -11.87 5.01 3.37
CA CYS A 53 -12.95 5.07 2.38
C CYS A 53 -14.00 3.98 2.62
N ALA A 54 -13.56 2.73 2.80
CA ALA A 54 -14.47 1.59 3.04
C ALA A 54 -15.26 1.76 4.32
N GLU A 55 -14.59 2.11 5.41
CA GLU A 55 -15.22 2.32 6.71
C GLU A 55 -16.23 3.47 6.67
N ASN A 56 -15.90 4.59 6.04
CA ASN A 56 -16.80 5.72 5.92
C ASN A 56 -18.09 5.35 5.17
N GLU A 57 -17.99 4.59 4.09
CA GLU A 57 -19.17 4.15 3.34
C GLU A 57 -20.04 3.16 4.15
N LEU A 58 -19.42 2.21 4.84
CA LEU A 58 -20.13 1.27 5.70
C LEU A 58 -20.80 1.96 6.89
N ILE A 59 -20.14 2.94 7.49
CA ILE A 59 -20.70 3.74 8.58
C ILE A 59 -21.87 4.59 8.06
N ARG A 60 -21.74 5.19 6.87
CA ARG A 60 -22.83 5.94 6.23
C ARG A 60 -24.08 5.09 6.06
N LEU A 61 -23.93 3.86 5.58
CA LEU A 61 -25.05 2.93 5.45
C LEU A 61 -25.70 2.61 6.81
N ARG A 62 -24.92 2.44 7.85
CA ARG A 62 -25.43 2.22 9.21
C ARG A 62 -26.19 3.43 9.74
N LEU A 63 -25.66 4.61 9.57
CA LEU A 63 -26.26 5.85 10.08
C LEU A 63 -27.55 6.23 9.33
N ALA A 64 -27.67 5.84 8.08
CA ALA A 64 -28.85 6.09 7.27
C ALA A 64 -30.10 5.37 7.79
N ARG A 65 -29.95 4.35 8.63
CA ARG A 65 -31.04 3.54 9.20
C ARG A 65 -32.04 3.01 8.18
N GLN A 66 -31.61 2.92 6.93
CA GLN A 66 -32.40 2.37 5.85
C GLN A 66 -31.65 1.16 5.30
N MET A 67 -32.39 0.08 5.05
CA MET A 67 -31.82 -1.08 4.40
C MET A 67 -31.47 -0.73 2.98
N PRO A 68 -30.19 -0.87 2.56
CA PRO A 68 -29.85 -0.67 1.17
C PRO A 68 -30.54 -1.72 0.29
N GLY A 69 -30.85 -1.35 -0.95
CA GLY A 69 -31.32 -2.32 -1.94
C GLY A 69 -30.25 -3.36 -2.24
N THR A 70 -30.67 -4.58 -2.55
CA THR A 70 -29.76 -5.62 -3.05
C THR A 70 -29.23 -5.23 -4.43
N GLY A 71 -27.96 -5.53 -4.69
CA GLY A 71 -27.32 -5.23 -5.95
C GLY A 71 -25.93 -4.61 -5.77
N ASP A 72 -25.36 -4.16 -6.87
CA ASP A 72 -24.05 -3.57 -6.92
C ASP A 72 -24.16 -2.07 -7.15
N GLN A 73 -23.37 -1.30 -6.44
CA GLN A 73 -23.31 0.15 -6.57
C GLN A 73 -21.84 0.57 -6.64
N GLN A 74 -21.55 1.49 -7.55
CA GLN A 74 -20.21 2.05 -7.69
C GLN A 74 -20.22 3.50 -7.23
N LEU A 75 -19.28 3.84 -6.37
CA LEU A 75 -19.08 5.15 -5.78
C LEU A 75 -17.63 5.58 -5.95
N ALA A 76 -17.37 6.88 -5.84
CA ALA A 76 -16.04 7.42 -5.77
C ALA A 76 -15.79 7.97 -4.36
N CYS A 77 -14.59 7.77 -3.85
CA CYS A 77 -14.15 8.30 -2.57
C CYS A 77 -12.84 9.06 -2.76
N GLU A 78 -12.75 10.24 -2.20
CA GLU A 78 -11.52 11.01 -2.12
C GLU A 78 -11.02 11.02 -0.68
N GLN A 79 -9.79 10.57 -0.49
CA GLN A 79 -9.18 10.51 0.83
C GLN A 79 -7.68 10.84 0.72
N GLY A 80 -7.21 11.79 1.53
CA GLY A 80 -5.81 12.20 1.52
C GLY A 80 -5.32 12.71 0.16
N GLY A 81 -6.19 13.38 -0.61
CA GLY A 81 -5.88 13.88 -1.95
C GLY A 81 -5.82 12.80 -3.03
N GLN A 82 -6.21 11.56 -2.72
CA GLN A 82 -6.24 10.44 -3.67
C GLN A 82 -7.68 9.97 -3.89
N ARG A 83 -7.95 9.57 -5.12
CA ARG A 83 -9.26 9.07 -5.54
C ARG A 83 -9.27 7.54 -5.56
N PHE A 84 -10.29 6.97 -4.93
CA PHE A 84 -10.54 5.53 -4.91
C PHE A 84 -11.93 5.23 -5.48
N ASP A 85 -12.05 4.09 -6.12
CA ASP A 85 -13.33 3.55 -6.55
C ASP A 85 -13.85 2.57 -5.50
N VAL A 86 -15.09 2.77 -5.08
CA VAL A 86 -15.76 1.95 -4.07
C VAL A 86 -16.85 1.15 -4.76
N LEU A 87 -16.72 -0.16 -4.72
CA LEU A 87 -17.70 -1.12 -5.22
C LEU A 87 -18.46 -1.70 -4.02
N LEU A 88 -19.71 -1.29 -3.85
CA LEU A 88 -20.59 -1.83 -2.82
C LEU A 88 -21.46 -2.93 -3.40
N SER A 89 -21.37 -4.12 -2.83
CA SER A 89 -22.18 -5.26 -3.21
C SER A 89 -23.04 -5.67 -2.04
N THR A 90 -24.35 -5.56 -2.19
CA THR A 90 -25.31 -5.91 -1.15
C THR A 90 -26.04 -7.18 -1.53
N ARG A 91 -25.97 -8.20 -0.68
CA ARG A 91 -26.57 -9.51 -0.91
C ARG A 91 -27.46 -9.91 0.27
N PRO A 92 -28.57 -10.60 0.00
CA PRO A 92 -29.39 -11.14 1.08
C PRO A 92 -28.63 -12.24 1.83
N THR A 93 -28.98 -12.40 3.11
CA THR A 93 -28.52 -13.51 3.94
C THR A 93 -29.65 -14.52 4.14
N PRO A 94 -29.39 -15.75 4.64
CA PRO A 94 -30.45 -16.70 4.97
C PRO A 94 -31.48 -16.15 5.96
N ASN A 95 -31.06 -15.20 6.82
CA ASN A 95 -31.98 -14.50 7.71
C ASN A 95 -32.43 -13.18 7.04
N PRO A 96 -33.75 -13.01 6.75
CA PRO A 96 -34.25 -11.83 6.04
C PRO A 96 -34.10 -10.50 6.79
N ASN A 97 -33.74 -10.56 8.08
CA ASN A 97 -33.51 -9.36 8.87
C ASN A 97 -32.09 -8.79 8.73
N PHE A 98 -31.23 -9.48 7.98
CA PHE A 98 -29.85 -9.07 7.77
C PHE A 98 -29.48 -9.05 6.30
N LEU A 99 -28.65 -8.08 5.94
CA LEU A 99 -28.02 -7.99 4.61
C LEU A 99 -26.49 -8.02 4.76
N ARG A 100 -25.84 -8.72 3.87
CA ARG A 100 -24.40 -8.72 3.76
C ARG A 100 -23.99 -7.62 2.79
N VAL A 101 -23.15 -6.72 3.26
CA VAL A 101 -22.57 -5.65 2.44
C VAL A 101 -21.07 -5.85 2.35
N GLU A 102 -20.59 -5.87 1.12
CA GLU A 102 -19.18 -5.98 0.78
C GLU A 102 -18.74 -4.69 0.13
N ALA A 103 -17.73 -4.05 0.70
CA ALA A 103 -17.09 -2.87 0.14
C ALA A 103 -15.72 -3.26 -0.41
N ARG A 104 -15.55 -3.16 -1.71
CA ARG A 104 -14.27 -3.38 -2.39
C ARG A 104 -13.73 -2.03 -2.83
N ILE A 105 -12.48 -1.74 -2.46
CA ILE A 105 -11.82 -0.50 -2.79
C ILE A 105 -10.75 -0.78 -3.83
N GLU A 106 -10.79 -0.01 -4.92
CA GLU A 106 -9.84 -0.08 -6.00
C GLU A 106 -9.22 1.30 -6.25
N LYS A 107 -7.97 1.31 -6.65
CA LYS A 107 -7.27 2.51 -7.10
C LYS A 107 -6.73 2.25 -8.50
N GLN A 108 -7.23 2.99 -9.48
CA GLN A 108 -6.86 2.83 -10.90
C GLN A 108 -7.00 1.38 -11.39
N GLY A 109 -8.10 0.72 -11.01
CA GLY A 109 -8.37 -0.67 -11.36
C GLY A 109 -7.59 -1.71 -10.54
N ILE A 110 -6.72 -1.29 -9.62
CA ILE A 110 -5.94 -2.19 -8.76
C ILE A 110 -6.68 -2.38 -7.45
N PRO A 111 -7.06 -3.63 -7.06
CA PRO A 111 -7.69 -3.90 -5.78
C PRO A 111 -6.76 -3.53 -4.62
N MET A 112 -7.27 -2.74 -3.68
CA MET A 112 -6.54 -2.33 -2.48
C MET A 112 -7.00 -3.07 -1.25
N LEU A 113 -8.32 -3.20 -1.06
CA LEU A 113 -8.92 -3.65 0.17
C LEU A 113 -10.35 -4.13 -0.06
N GLN A 114 -10.79 -5.05 0.77
CA GLN A 114 -12.17 -5.53 0.81
C GLN A 114 -12.62 -5.64 2.26
N LEU A 115 -13.73 -5.00 2.60
CA LEU A 115 -14.38 -5.12 3.90
C LEU A 115 -15.77 -5.71 3.73
N ILE A 116 -16.15 -6.56 4.67
CA ILE A 116 -17.47 -7.19 4.69
C ILE A 116 -18.13 -6.87 6.02
N THR A 117 -19.38 -6.46 5.97
CA THR A 117 -20.20 -6.26 7.16
C THR A 117 -21.61 -6.83 6.97
N VAL A 118 -22.30 -7.00 8.06
CA VAL A 118 -23.70 -7.41 8.08
C VAL A 118 -24.52 -6.27 8.67
N LEU A 119 -25.52 -5.82 7.95
CA LEU A 119 -26.46 -4.80 8.39
C LEU A 119 -27.76 -5.46 8.82
N GLY A 120 -28.21 -5.10 10.02
CA GLY A 120 -29.52 -5.51 10.55
C GLY A 120 -30.62 -4.53 10.16
N ARG A 121 -31.84 -5.03 10.09
CA ARG A 121 -33.04 -4.23 9.94
C ARG A 121 -33.31 -3.49 11.26
N TYR A 122 -33.54 -2.21 11.18
CA TYR A 122 -33.88 -1.36 12.33
C TYR A 122 -35.38 -1.12 12.40
#